data_4fc5c8cd4b4975415fbb8d4e71dd1d74
#
_entry.id   4fc5c8cd4b4975415fbb8d4e71dd1d74
#
_cell.length_a   1.000
_cell.length_b   1.000
_cell.length_c   1.000
_cell.angle_alpha   90.00
_cell.angle_beta   90.00
_cell.angle_gamma   90.00
#
_symmetry.space_group_name_H-M   'P 1'
#
loop_
_entity.id
_entity.type
_entity.pdbx_description
1 polymer ?
#
loop_
_entity_poly.entity_id
_entity_poly.type
_entity_poly.pdbx_seq_one_letter_code
_entity_poly.pdbx_strand_id
1 'polypeptide(L)'
;WSNYSIVIPEEATVQVLDQDIDDIRHYLGLLGPTGLTAFFGVTDVGKAKKGETFVVSAAGGATGSVAGQIARIIGCKTIGIAGTQEKLDWIVSDLGFDHGINYKTDNVEDQLRKTCPEGIDVYFDNVAGPILDAVLANIAVHGRVALSGMMENYNKDEPVPGPYQFDML
;
A
#
# COMPACT_ATOMS: atom_id res chain seq x y z
N TRP A 1 4.43 20.75 17.46
CA TRP A 1 5.83 20.52 17.14
C TRP A 1 6.70 21.39 18.06
N SER A 2 7.74 20.79 18.67
CA SER A 2 8.69 21.46 19.54
C SER A 2 10.08 20.90 19.29
N ASN A 3 11.12 21.70 19.57
CA ASN A 3 12.51 21.24 19.46
C ASN A 3 12.91 20.32 20.62
N TYR A 4 12.21 20.40 21.74
CA TYR A 4 12.44 19.60 22.94
C TYR A 4 11.11 19.19 23.55
N SER A 5 11.06 17.99 24.10
CA SER A 5 9.93 17.48 24.86
C SER A 5 10.43 16.79 26.12
N ILE A 6 9.68 16.93 27.22
CA ILE A 6 9.90 16.11 28.41
C ILE A 6 9.07 14.86 28.24
N VAL A 7 9.72 13.72 28.37
CA VAL A 7 9.08 12.40 28.26
C VAL A 7 9.23 11.67 29.57
N ILE A 8 8.13 11.12 30.08
CA ILE A 8 8.11 10.25 31.26
C ILE A 8 8.22 8.82 30.72
N PRO A 9 9.35 8.10 31.00
CA PRO A 9 9.62 6.79 30.39
C PRO A 9 8.55 5.73 30.70
N GLU A 10 7.87 5.84 31.85
CA GLU A 10 6.79 4.94 32.25
C GLU A 10 5.50 5.14 31.45
N GLU A 11 5.33 6.30 30.85
CA GLU A 11 4.13 6.68 30.08
C GLU A 11 4.34 6.63 28.57
N ALA A 12 5.60 6.50 28.11
CA ALA A 12 5.93 6.52 26.67
C ALA A 12 7.07 5.58 26.33
N THR A 13 7.01 5.00 25.15
CA THR A 13 8.14 4.26 24.59
C THR A 13 9.18 5.24 24.06
N VAL A 14 10.39 5.18 24.60
CA VAL A 14 11.52 6.00 24.17
C VAL A 14 12.57 5.08 23.56
N GLN A 15 12.99 5.40 22.34
CA GLN A 15 14.08 4.70 21.67
C GLN A 15 15.20 5.69 21.34
N VAL A 16 16.41 5.38 21.75
CA VAL A 16 17.60 6.12 21.30
C VAL A 16 17.92 5.70 19.88
N LEU A 17 17.99 6.67 18.98
CA LEU A 17 18.27 6.41 17.59
C LEU A 17 19.77 6.14 17.38
N ASP A 18 20.08 5.23 16.44
CA ASP A 18 21.45 4.99 16.01
C ASP A 18 21.98 6.24 15.30
N GLN A 19 23.18 6.69 15.71
CA GLN A 19 23.83 7.87 15.17
C GLN A 19 24.61 7.57 13.88
N ASP A 20 24.86 6.30 13.56
CA ASP A 20 25.60 5.87 12.37
C ASP A 20 24.72 5.84 11.10
N ILE A 21 23.45 6.27 11.20
CA ILE A 21 22.55 6.38 10.07
C ILE A 21 22.78 7.69 9.32
N ASP A 22 22.96 7.64 8.01
CA ASP A 22 23.22 8.82 7.16
C ASP A 22 22.11 9.86 7.22
N ASP A 23 20.85 9.43 7.37
CA ASP A 23 19.69 10.30 7.43
C ASP A 23 18.70 9.86 8.51
N ILE A 24 18.67 10.61 9.63
CA ILE A 24 17.79 10.37 10.76
C ILE A 24 16.29 10.38 10.39
N ARG A 25 15.92 11.03 9.27
CA ARG A 25 14.53 11.06 8.77
C ARG A 25 14.00 9.68 8.42
N HIS A 26 14.86 8.70 8.14
CA HIS A 26 14.47 7.32 7.90
C HIS A 26 13.72 6.70 9.07
N TYR A 27 13.97 7.12 10.30
CA TYR A 27 13.23 6.66 11.47
C TYR A 27 11.77 7.14 11.51
N LEU A 28 11.44 8.25 10.81
CA LEU A 28 10.08 8.73 10.66
C LEU A 28 9.32 8.05 9.50
N GLY A 29 10.01 7.31 8.65
CA GLY A 29 9.45 6.66 7.46
C GLY A 29 9.82 5.18 7.36
N LEU A 30 10.88 4.90 6.60
CA LEU A 30 11.28 3.53 6.23
C LEU A 30 11.62 2.63 7.43
N LEU A 31 12.32 3.16 8.43
CA LEU A 31 12.69 2.43 9.66
C LEU A 31 11.69 2.64 10.82
N GLY A 32 10.62 3.38 10.55
CA GLY A 32 9.54 3.64 11.51
C GLY A 32 8.29 2.82 11.22
N PRO A 33 7.15 3.21 11.84
CA PRO A 33 5.87 2.49 11.72
C PRO A 33 5.42 2.28 10.27
N THR A 34 5.66 3.26 9.40
CA THR A 34 5.26 3.21 7.98
C THR A 34 5.99 2.09 7.23
N GLY A 35 7.32 2.02 7.39
CA GLY A 35 8.12 0.98 6.74
C GLY A 35 7.86 -0.40 7.33
N LEU A 36 7.69 -0.50 8.66
CA LEU A 36 7.32 -1.77 9.32
C LEU A 36 5.96 -2.27 8.84
N THR A 37 4.97 -1.39 8.72
CA THR A 37 3.65 -1.75 8.18
C THR A 37 3.77 -2.29 6.76
N ALA A 38 4.54 -1.62 5.90
CA ALA A 38 4.78 -2.07 4.54
C ALA A 38 5.49 -3.43 4.51
N PHE A 39 6.55 -3.58 5.31
CA PHE A 39 7.33 -4.82 5.35
C PHE A 39 6.48 -6.02 5.78
N PHE A 40 5.87 -5.96 6.95
CA PHE A 40 5.05 -7.08 7.44
C PHE A 40 3.79 -7.30 6.61
N GLY A 41 3.17 -6.23 6.11
CA GLY A 41 2.00 -6.35 5.24
C GLY A 41 2.31 -7.07 3.92
N VAL A 42 3.49 -6.87 3.35
CA VAL A 42 3.91 -7.56 2.12
C VAL A 42 4.40 -8.98 2.41
N THR A 43 5.24 -9.16 3.45
CA THR A 43 5.95 -10.43 3.70
C THR A 43 5.11 -11.42 4.50
N ASP A 44 4.49 -10.99 5.60
CA ASP A 44 3.85 -11.89 6.56
C ASP A 44 2.35 -12.05 6.28
N VAL A 45 1.66 -10.96 5.94
CA VAL A 45 0.21 -10.96 5.66
C VAL A 45 -0.03 -11.33 4.20
N GLY A 46 0.50 -10.55 3.27
CA GLY A 46 0.37 -10.76 1.83
C GLY A 46 1.14 -11.99 1.34
N LYS A 47 2.22 -12.35 2.02
CA LYS A 47 3.10 -13.48 1.67
C LYS A 47 3.49 -13.45 0.19
N ALA A 48 3.83 -12.25 -0.28
CA ALA A 48 4.16 -12.00 -1.68
C ALA A 48 5.34 -12.86 -2.14
N LYS A 49 5.24 -13.41 -3.35
CA LYS A 49 6.24 -14.30 -3.93
C LYS A 49 6.65 -13.82 -5.32
N LYS A 50 7.85 -14.20 -5.72
CA LYS A 50 8.35 -13.95 -7.07
C LYS A 50 7.37 -14.45 -8.13
N GLY A 51 7.09 -13.57 -9.10
CA GLY A 51 6.22 -13.85 -10.25
C GLY A 51 4.73 -13.56 -10.00
N GLU A 52 4.33 -13.26 -8.75
CA GLU A 52 2.97 -12.87 -8.44
C GLU A 52 2.65 -11.43 -8.88
N THR A 53 1.38 -11.16 -9.13
CA THR A 53 0.85 -9.82 -9.40
C THR A 53 0.48 -9.14 -8.08
N PHE A 54 1.17 -8.05 -7.78
CA PHE A 54 0.99 -7.24 -6.57
C PHE A 54 0.37 -5.90 -6.92
N VAL A 55 -0.77 -5.60 -6.33
CA VAL A 55 -1.46 -4.30 -6.46
C VAL A 55 -1.42 -3.56 -5.13
N VAL A 56 -1.22 -2.26 -5.16
CA VAL A 56 -1.24 -1.41 -3.95
C VAL A 56 -2.03 -0.13 -4.18
N SER A 57 -2.97 0.17 -3.29
CA SER A 57 -3.68 1.45 -3.25
C SER A 57 -2.88 2.52 -2.50
N ALA A 58 -3.15 3.81 -2.79
CA ALA A 58 -2.37 4.94 -2.30
C ALA A 58 -0.85 4.75 -2.55
N ALA A 59 -0.50 4.24 -3.72
CA ALA A 59 0.86 3.85 -4.09
C ALA A 59 1.88 5.00 -4.04
N GLY A 60 1.44 6.24 -4.23
CA GLY A 60 2.28 7.45 -4.06
C GLY A 60 2.31 7.98 -2.62
N GLY A 61 1.80 7.24 -1.65
CA GLY A 61 1.86 7.56 -0.22
C GLY A 61 3.03 6.87 0.48
N ALA A 62 3.27 7.24 1.75
CA ALA A 62 4.43 6.76 2.51
C ALA A 62 4.47 5.22 2.63
N THR A 63 3.36 4.58 3.04
CA THR A 63 3.30 3.10 3.17
C THR A 63 3.23 2.42 1.80
N GLY A 64 2.38 2.92 0.88
CA GLY A 64 2.16 2.30 -0.42
C GLY A 64 3.40 2.28 -1.30
N SER A 65 4.18 3.36 -1.30
CA SER A 65 5.42 3.44 -2.07
C SER A 65 6.49 2.45 -1.58
N VAL A 66 6.58 2.25 -0.27
CA VAL A 66 7.50 1.26 0.32
C VAL A 66 7.01 -0.16 0.04
N ALA A 67 5.72 -0.43 0.22
CA ALA A 67 5.15 -1.76 -0.02
C ALA A 67 5.39 -2.23 -1.47
N GLY A 68 5.15 -1.37 -2.45
CA GLY A 68 5.38 -1.72 -3.86
C GLY A 68 6.86 -1.95 -4.18
N GLN A 69 7.78 -1.16 -3.62
CA GLN A 69 9.21 -1.40 -3.78
C GLN A 69 9.63 -2.74 -3.16
N ILE A 70 9.15 -3.09 -1.98
CA ILE A 70 9.42 -4.39 -1.35
C ILE A 70 8.91 -5.52 -2.25
N ALA A 71 7.67 -5.44 -2.74
CA ALA A 71 7.10 -6.43 -3.65
C ALA A 71 7.92 -6.57 -4.94
N ARG A 72 8.40 -5.45 -5.50
CA ARG A 72 9.29 -5.45 -6.66
C ARG A 72 10.62 -6.13 -6.37
N ILE A 73 11.24 -5.87 -5.22
CA ILE A 73 12.49 -6.53 -4.78
C ILE A 73 12.29 -8.05 -4.65
N ILE A 74 11.15 -8.49 -4.17
CA ILE A 74 10.76 -9.90 -4.11
C ILE A 74 10.63 -10.51 -5.53
N GLY A 75 10.33 -9.68 -6.53
CA GLY A 75 10.17 -10.07 -7.94
C GLY A 75 8.72 -10.23 -8.37
N CYS A 76 7.79 -9.52 -7.72
CA CYS A 76 6.41 -9.40 -8.16
C CYS A 76 6.30 -8.45 -9.35
N LYS A 77 5.24 -8.62 -10.16
CA LYS A 77 4.73 -7.58 -11.04
C LYS A 77 3.94 -6.58 -10.21
N THR A 78 4.33 -5.29 -10.24
CA THR A 78 3.82 -4.28 -9.32
C THR A 78 2.94 -3.24 -10.02
N ILE A 79 1.72 -3.09 -9.55
CA ILE A 79 0.76 -2.10 -10.04
C ILE A 79 0.39 -1.15 -8.91
N GLY A 80 0.56 0.16 -9.13
CA GLY A 80 0.22 1.19 -8.17
C GLY A 80 -1.03 1.96 -8.55
N ILE A 81 -1.94 2.17 -7.59
CA ILE A 81 -3.12 3.01 -7.76
C ILE A 81 -2.90 4.33 -7.02
N ALA A 82 -2.99 5.46 -7.73
CA ALA A 82 -2.82 6.80 -7.18
C ALA A 82 -3.78 7.80 -7.83
N GLY A 83 -3.87 9.01 -7.30
CA GLY A 83 -4.88 10.00 -7.72
C GLY A 83 -4.35 11.17 -8.54
N THR A 84 -3.08 11.16 -8.94
CA THR A 84 -2.49 12.19 -9.81
C THR A 84 -1.47 11.58 -10.76
N GLN A 85 -1.36 12.14 -11.96
CA GLN A 85 -0.39 11.69 -12.96
C GLN A 85 1.06 11.83 -12.45
N GLU A 86 1.38 12.92 -11.77
CA GLU A 86 2.69 13.15 -11.16
C GLU A 86 3.12 11.98 -10.24
N LYS A 87 2.20 11.50 -9.38
CA LYS A 87 2.48 10.35 -8.50
C LYS A 87 2.65 9.07 -9.30
N LEU A 88 1.89 8.87 -10.36
CA LEU A 88 2.01 7.69 -11.21
C LEU A 88 3.34 7.69 -11.96
N ASP A 89 3.72 8.83 -12.52
CA ASP A 89 5.00 8.98 -13.21
C ASP A 89 6.15 8.69 -12.24
N TRP A 90 6.09 9.24 -11.02
CA TRP A 90 7.09 9.01 -9.98
C TRP A 90 7.20 7.54 -9.58
N ILE A 91 6.08 6.84 -9.28
CA ILE A 91 6.16 5.43 -8.87
C ILE A 91 6.67 4.54 -9.99
N VAL A 92 6.37 4.85 -11.25
CA VAL A 92 6.84 4.05 -12.40
C VAL A 92 8.29 4.39 -12.74
N SER A 93 8.64 5.67 -12.91
CA SER A 93 9.97 6.07 -13.37
C SER A 93 11.05 5.96 -12.29
N ASP A 94 10.72 6.35 -11.05
CA ASP A 94 11.71 6.45 -9.97
C ASP A 94 11.68 5.24 -9.04
N LEU A 95 10.49 4.73 -8.70
CA LEU A 95 10.36 3.58 -7.81
C LEU A 95 10.30 2.23 -8.55
N GLY A 96 10.15 2.28 -9.88
CA GLY A 96 10.22 1.12 -10.76
C GLY A 96 9.00 0.20 -10.71
N PHE A 97 7.82 0.73 -10.41
CA PHE A 97 6.57 -0.03 -10.58
C PHE A 97 6.36 -0.35 -12.06
N ASP A 98 5.77 -1.50 -12.36
CA ASP A 98 5.52 -1.91 -13.74
C ASP A 98 4.36 -1.12 -14.37
N HIS A 99 3.38 -0.67 -13.56
CA HIS A 99 2.23 0.07 -14.06
C HIS A 99 1.60 0.97 -12.99
N GLY A 100 0.96 2.06 -13.44
CA GLY A 100 0.21 2.99 -12.62
C GLY A 100 -1.21 3.18 -13.11
N ILE A 101 -2.19 3.25 -12.20
CA ILE A 101 -3.61 3.48 -12.49
C ILE A 101 -4.08 4.74 -11.76
N ASN A 102 -4.69 5.69 -12.48
CA ASN A 102 -5.26 6.90 -11.91
C ASN A 102 -6.74 6.70 -11.55
N TYR A 103 -7.03 6.47 -10.27
CA TYR A 103 -8.41 6.21 -9.83
C TYR A 103 -9.38 7.36 -10.04
N LYS A 104 -8.89 8.59 -10.36
CA LYS A 104 -9.75 9.76 -10.62
C LYS A 104 -10.16 9.89 -12.08
N THR A 105 -9.37 9.36 -13.00
CA THR A 105 -9.59 9.51 -14.45
C THR A 105 -9.91 8.19 -15.14
N ASP A 106 -9.48 7.07 -14.54
CA ASP A 106 -9.61 5.75 -15.12
C ASP A 106 -10.75 4.96 -14.48
N ASN A 107 -11.34 4.05 -15.22
CA ASN A 107 -12.11 2.96 -14.63
C ASN A 107 -11.11 1.95 -14.06
N VAL A 108 -10.99 1.90 -12.73
CA VAL A 108 -9.99 1.08 -12.03
C VAL A 108 -10.18 -0.41 -12.33
N GLU A 109 -11.41 -0.91 -12.30
CA GLU A 109 -11.72 -2.32 -12.59
C GLU A 109 -11.28 -2.73 -14.00
N ASP A 110 -11.61 -1.92 -15.01
CA ASP A 110 -11.23 -2.18 -16.41
C ASP A 110 -9.71 -2.13 -16.61
N GLN A 111 -9.01 -1.20 -15.93
CA GLN A 111 -7.56 -1.12 -16.01
C GLN A 111 -6.89 -2.32 -15.33
N LEU A 112 -7.40 -2.74 -14.16
CA LEU A 112 -6.92 -3.95 -13.49
C LEU A 112 -7.13 -5.20 -14.36
N ARG A 113 -8.28 -5.35 -14.99
CA ARG A 113 -8.56 -6.47 -15.91
C ARG A 113 -7.56 -6.53 -17.07
N LYS A 114 -7.16 -5.38 -17.61
CA LYS A 114 -6.17 -5.29 -18.69
C LYS A 114 -4.75 -5.55 -18.24
N THR A 115 -4.38 -5.00 -17.07
CA THR A 115 -3.01 -5.09 -16.56
C THR A 115 -2.74 -6.36 -15.79
N CYS A 116 -3.77 -7.00 -15.24
CA CYS A 116 -3.69 -8.24 -14.45
C CYS A 116 -4.55 -9.37 -15.08
N PRO A 117 -4.27 -9.81 -16.30
CA PRO A 117 -5.13 -10.78 -17.00
C PRO A 117 -5.25 -12.13 -16.31
N GLU A 118 -4.26 -12.53 -15.51
CA GLU A 118 -4.27 -13.76 -14.69
C GLU A 118 -4.87 -13.53 -13.28
N GLY A 119 -5.33 -12.30 -13.00
CA GLY A 119 -5.82 -11.88 -11.71
C GLY A 119 -4.75 -11.27 -10.80
N ILE A 120 -5.20 -10.85 -9.63
CA ILE A 120 -4.36 -10.19 -8.60
C ILE A 120 -4.06 -11.20 -7.50
N ASP A 121 -2.79 -11.52 -7.29
CA ASP A 121 -2.36 -12.46 -6.25
C ASP A 121 -2.30 -11.82 -4.88
N VAL A 122 -1.82 -10.58 -4.80
CA VAL A 122 -1.70 -9.82 -3.55
C VAL A 122 -2.20 -8.40 -3.74
N TYR A 123 -3.12 -7.99 -2.90
CA TYR A 123 -3.54 -6.59 -2.79
C TYR A 123 -3.15 -6.01 -1.44
N PHE A 124 -2.40 -4.92 -1.46
CA PHE A 124 -2.06 -4.14 -0.27
C PHE A 124 -3.01 -2.94 -0.19
N ASP A 125 -3.98 -3.02 0.72
CA ASP A 125 -5.05 -2.03 0.81
C ASP A 125 -4.79 -0.97 1.87
N ASN A 126 -4.66 0.28 1.42
CA ASN A 126 -4.59 1.47 2.27
C ASN A 126 -5.90 2.28 2.26
N VAL A 127 -6.86 1.97 1.37
CA VAL A 127 -7.96 2.88 1.04
C VAL A 127 -9.33 2.30 1.33
N ALA A 128 -9.57 1.02 1.03
CA ALA A 128 -10.87 0.36 1.02
C ALA A 128 -11.84 0.95 -0.05
N GLY A 129 -13.16 0.80 0.17
CA GLY A 129 -14.21 1.37 -0.68
C GLY A 129 -14.18 0.91 -2.14
N PRO A 130 -14.54 1.77 -3.12
CA PRO A 130 -14.65 1.38 -4.52
C PRO A 130 -13.38 0.81 -5.14
N ILE A 131 -12.21 1.18 -4.63
CA ILE A 131 -10.93 0.61 -5.09
C ILE A 131 -10.82 -0.86 -4.65
N LEU A 132 -11.19 -1.15 -3.40
CA LEU A 132 -11.24 -2.54 -2.92
C LEU A 132 -12.22 -3.37 -3.75
N ASP A 133 -13.42 -2.85 -4.04
CA ASP A 133 -14.43 -3.56 -4.84
C ASP A 133 -13.88 -3.89 -6.24
N ALA A 134 -13.24 -2.93 -6.91
CA ALA A 134 -12.62 -3.13 -8.21
C ALA A 134 -11.48 -4.17 -8.18
N VAL A 135 -10.71 -4.22 -7.09
CA VAL A 135 -9.66 -5.22 -6.90
C VAL A 135 -10.26 -6.60 -6.68
N LEU A 136 -11.28 -6.72 -5.83
CA LEU A 136 -11.94 -8.00 -5.55
C LEU A 136 -12.58 -8.61 -6.81
N ALA A 137 -13.13 -7.79 -7.70
CA ALA A 137 -13.65 -8.24 -9.00
C ALA A 137 -12.56 -8.79 -9.95
N ASN A 138 -11.28 -8.56 -9.64
CA ASN A 138 -10.13 -9.00 -10.43
C ASN A 138 -9.15 -9.87 -9.63
N ILE A 139 -9.54 -10.34 -8.44
CA ILE A 139 -8.64 -11.12 -7.60
C ILE A 139 -8.45 -12.53 -8.14
N ALA A 140 -7.23 -13.05 -8.07
CA ALA A 140 -6.93 -14.42 -8.48
C ALA A 140 -7.47 -15.44 -7.47
N VAL A 141 -7.64 -16.69 -7.90
CA VAL A 141 -7.94 -17.80 -6.97
C VAL A 141 -6.80 -17.91 -5.95
N HIS A 142 -7.14 -17.88 -4.67
CA HIS A 142 -6.21 -17.79 -3.54
C HIS A 142 -5.48 -16.46 -3.42
N GLY A 143 -5.98 -15.40 -4.07
CA GLY A 143 -5.50 -14.04 -3.86
C GLY A 143 -5.63 -13.62 -2.40
N ARG A 144 -4.77 -12.71 -1.95
CA ARG A 144 -4.69 -12.24 -0.55
C ARG A 144 -4.82 -10.74 -0.49
N VAL A 145 -5.56 -10.26 0.50
CA VAL A 145 -5.68 -8.82 0.80
C VAL A 145 -4.98 -8.53 2.12
N ALA A 146 -3.92 -7.74 2.07
CA ALA A 146 -3.26 -7.18 3.25
C ALA A 146 -3.92 -5.82 3.58
N LEU A 147 -4.87 -5.83 4.50
CA LEU A 147 -5.60 -4.64 4.92
C LEU A 147 -4.73 -3.80 5.86
N SER A 148 -4.26 -2.66 5.39
CA SER A 148 -3.40 -1.73 6.11
C SER A 148 -4.16 -0.48 6.58
N GLY A 149 -5.13 -0.01 5.81
CA GLY A 149 -5.90 1.19 6.12
C GLY A 149 -7.22 1.27 5.39
N MET A 150 -8.05 2.21 5.79
CA MET A 150 -9.37 2.48 5.21
C MET A 150 -9.56 3.99 5.00
N MET A 151 -8.62 4.62 4.26
CA MET A 151 -8.57 6.08 4.11
C MET A 151 -9.86 6.68 3.54
N GLU A 152 -10.59 5.90 2.72
CA GLU A 152 -11.90 6.29 2.19
C GLU A 152 -12.92 6.57 3.31
N ASN A 153 -12.76 5.95 4.47
CA ASN A 153 -13.72 6.00 5.57
C ASN A 153 -13.34 6.94 6.70
N TYR A 154 -12.08 7.44 6.75
CA TYR A 154 -11.58 8.19 7.92
C TYR A 154 -12.35 9.48 8.24
N ASN A 155 -12.96 10.12 7.24
CA ASN A 155 -13.70 11.38 7.41
C ASN A 155 -15.21 11.23 7.17
N LYS A 156 -15.75 10.01 7.20
CA LYS A 156 -17.18 9.76 7.04
C LYS A 156 -17.84 9.63 8.41
N ASP A 157 -18.95 10.34 8.59
CA ASP A 157 -19.72 10.34 9.85
C ASP A 157 -20.50 9.04 10.08
N GLU A 158 -20.81 8.31 8.99
CA GLU A 158 -21.56 7.07 9.04
C GLU A 158 -20.73 5.88 8.53
N PRO A 159 -20.98 4.66 9.05
CA PRO A 159 -20.33 3.45 8.54
C PRO A 159 -20.60 3.27 7.05
N VAL A 160 -19.55 2.97 6.29
CA VAL A 160 -19.67 2.65 4.87
C VAL A 160 -19.88 1.15 4.71
N PRO A 161 -20.82 0.70 3.86
CA PRO A 161 -20.98 -0.72 3.56
C PRO A 161 -19.66 -1.33 3.09
N GLY A 162 -19.41 -2.56 3.52
CA GLY A 162 -18.26 -3.34 3.03
C GLY A 162 -18.47 -3.85 1.62
N PRO A 163 -17.46 -4.53 1.05
CA PRO A 163 -17.55 -5.11 -0.27
C PRO A 163 -18.70 -6.13 -0.36
N TYR A 164 -19.27 -6.23 -1.56
CA TYR A 164 -20.31 -7.20 -1.82
C TYR A 164 -19.71 -8.61 -1.89
N GLN A 165 -20.04 -9.45 -0.91
CA GLN A 165 -19.38 -10.75 -0.72
C GLN A 165 -19.58 -11.74 -1.88
N PHE A 166 -20.63 -11.57 -2.69
CA PHE A 166 -20.86 -12.44 -3.85
C PHE A 166 -19.86 -12.25 -4.99
N ASP A 167 -19.17 -11.12 -5.06
CA ASP A 167 -18.14 -10.88 -6.07
C ASP A 167 -16.83 -11.65 -5.77
N MET A 168 -16.77 -12.30 -4.60
CA MET A 168 -15.62 -13.12 -4.16
C MET A 168 -15.83 -14.63 -4.36
N LEU A 169 -17.00 -15.05 -4.87
CA LEU A 169 -17.34 -16.45 -5.15
C LEU A 169 -17.12 -16.79 -6.61
#